data_592eea56902a1bf932b84a8e3629a090
#
_entry.id   592eea56902a1bf932b84a8e3629a090
#
_cell.length_a   1.000
_cell.length_b   1.000
_cell.length_c   1.000
_cell.angle_alpha   90.00
_cell.angle_beta   90.00
_cell.angle_gamma   90.00
#
_symmetry.space_group_name_H-M   'P 1'
#
loop_
_entity.id
_entity.type
_entity.pdbx_description
1 polymer ?
#
loop_
_entity_poly.entity_id
_entity_poly.type
_entity_poly.pdbx_seq_one_letter_code
_entity_poly.pdbx_strand_id
1 'polypeptide(L)'
;LYKLIGTPLEDDMWAAMKKQFEEDLQNLNAGNAISLLAKWIKTADASSSATRKLGILTAQKLGYPVYNFKRIVRSMRKQIGVVESLMSAGRWDEIKYPEVPSRAMMIYRKAFMKHDAERFGEFISKAEKGEVKINASTLFPYDIVEKILYGRESNKVLEAQWKALPDYVEKGTNALVMADVSGSMRGRPMATSIGLAIYFAE
;
A
#
# COMPACT_ATOMS: atom_id res chain seq x y z
N LEU A 1 13.33 -5.37 -3.48
CA LEU A 1 13.87 -5.98 -4.67
C LEU A 1 15.11 -5.22 -5.18
N TYR A 2 14.99 -4.12 -5.83
CA TYR A 2 16.06 -3.38 -6.52
C TYR A 2 17.24 -2.89 -5.65
N LYS A 3 17.15 -2.97 -4.34
CA LYS A 3 18.27 -2.66 -3.41
C LYS A 3 19.39 -3.70 -3.45
N LEU A 4 19.16 -4.84 -4.06
CA LEU A 4 20.16 -5.90 -4.20
C LEU A 4 21.03 -5.73 -5.46
N ILE A 5 20.71 -4.79 -6.33
CA ILE A 5 21.54 -4.47 -7.50
C ILE A 5 22.90 -3.93 -7.03
N GLY A 6 23.98 -4.48 -7.60
CA GLY A 6 25.35 -4.19 -7.19
C GLY A 6 25.83 -4.93 -5.94
N THR A 7 25.03 -5.87 -5.40
CA THR A 7 25.44 -6.75 -4.30
C THR A 7 25.70 -8.17 -4.78
N PRO A 8 26.36 -9.03 -3.99
CA PRO A 8 26.55 -10.45 -4.34
C PRO A 8 25.25 -11.24 -4.57
N LEU A 9 24.10 -10.73 -4.09
CA LEU A 9 22.79 -11.35 -4.24
C LEU A 9 22.01 -10.88 -5.48
N GLU A 10 22.63 -10.10 -6.36
CA GLU A 10 21.94 -9.55 -7.52
C GLU A 10 21.44 -10.65 -8.47
N ASP A 11 22.29 -11.63 -8.78
CA ASP A 11 21.92 -12.69 -9.71
C ASP A 11 20.82 -13.60 -9.14
N ASP A 12 20.89 -13.93 -7.85
CA ASP A 12 19.84 -14.69 -7.17
C ASP A 12 18.51 -13.94 -7.18
N MET A 13 18.54 -12.63 -6.97
CA MET A 13 17.35 -11.77 -7.06
C MET A 13 16.73 -11.83 -8.47
N TRP A 14 17.55 -11.68 -9.53
CA TRP A 14 17.03 -11.73 -10.89
C TRP A 14 16.49 -13.11 -11.27
N ALA A 15 17.16 -14.18 -10.84
CA ALA A 15 16.71 -15.55 -11.03
C ALA A 15 15.35 -15.81 -10.36
N ALA A 16 15.20 -15.40 -9.10
CA ALA A 16 13.94 -15.51 -8.37
C ALA A 16 12.82 -14.67 -9.00
N MET A 17 13.12 -13.44 -9.43
CA MET A 17 12.15 -12.59 -10.12
C MET A 17 11.71 -13.19 -11.46
N LYS A 18 12.64 -13.78 -12.23
CA LYS A 18 12.33 -14.41 -13.51
C LYS A 18 11.43 -15.62 -13.32
N LYS A 19 11.79 -16.51 -12.40
CA LYS A 19 10.98 -17.69 -12.05
C LYS A 19 9.54 -17.29 -11.69
N GLN A 20 9.39 -16.35 -10.77
CA GLN A 20 8.06 -15.91 -10.34
C GLN A 20 7.29 -15.21 -11.47
N PHE A 21 7.96 -14.45 -12.31
CA PHE A 21 7.31 -13.78 -13.44
C PHE A 21 6.79 -14.77 -14.48
N GLU A 22 7.55 -15.81 -14.77
CA GLU A 22 7.15 -16.88 -15.70
C GLU A 22 5.98 -17.70 -15.14
N GLU A 23 6.00 -18.01 -13.84
CA GLU A 23 4.89 -18.67 -13.15
C GLU A 23 3.63 -17.81 -13.17
N ASP A 24 3.73 -16.52 -12.85
CA ASP A 24 2.62 -15.57 -12.90
C ASP A 24 2.06 -15.44 -14.33
N LEU A 25 2.92 -15.49 -15.36
CA LEU A 25 2.48 -15.44 -16.76
C LEU A 25 1.70 -16.70 -17.16
N GLN A 26 2.14 -17.88 -16.72
CA GLN A 26 1.41 -19.13 -16.94
C GLN A 26 0.05 -19.09 -16.25
N ASN A 27 0.01 -18.66 -14.98
CA ASN A 27 -1.23 -18.53 -14.21
C ASN A 27 -2.18 -17.48 -14.82
N LEU A 28 -1.65 -16.34 -15.29
CA LEU A 28 -2.44 -15.33 -16.01
C LEU A 28 -3.14 -15.92 -17.24
N ASN A 29 -2.42 -16.70 -18.04
CA ASN A 29 -2.96 -17.33 -19.26
C ASN A 29 -3.99 -18.43 -18.93
N ALA A 30 -3.82 -19.09 -17.80
CA ALA A 30 -4.77 -20.12 -17.31
C ALA A 30 -5.97 -19.52 -16.54
N GLY A 31 -6.01 -18.19 -16.33
CA GLY A 31 -7.06 -17.53 -15.54
C GLY A 31 -6.94 -17.75 -14.03
N ASN A 32 -5.82 -18.26 -13.57
CA ASN A 32 -5.54 -18.51 -12.15
C ASN A 32 -5.05 -17.25 -11.42
N ALA A 33 -5.07 -17.30 -10.07
CA ALA A 33 -4.49 -16.24 -9.24
C ALA A 33 -2.99 -16.11 -9.49
N ILE A 34 -2.49 -14.87 -9.48
CA ILE A 34 -1.08 -14.53 -9.67
C ILE A 34 -0.51 -13.84 -8.43
N SER A 35 0.81 -13.82 -8.30
CA SER A 35 1.48 -13.15 -7.20
C SER A 35 1.38 -11.63 -7.28
N LEU A 36 1.83 -10.94 -6.23
CA LEU A 36 1.92 -9.48 -6.21
C LEU A 36 3.18 -8.93 -6.89
N LEU A 37 3.98 -9.75 -7.57
CA LEU A 37 5.21 -9.31 -8.22
C LEU A 37 4.96 -8.16 -9.20
N ALA A 38 3.94 -8.26 -10.03
CA ALA A 38 3.60 -7.24 -11.02
C ALA A 38 3.28 -5.86 -10.41
N LYS A 39 2.81 -5.81 -9.16
CA LYS A 39 2.59 -4.56 -8.41
C LYS A 39 3.90 -3.82 -8.12
N TRP A 40 4.96 -4.56 -7.81
CA TRP A 40 6.23 -3.99 -7.34
C TRP A 40 7.28 -3.83 -8.43
N ILE A 41 7.15 -4.58 -9.53
CA ILE A 41 8.08 -4.56 -10.65
C ILE A 41 8.02 -3.21 -11.38
N LYS A 42 9.18 -2.68 -11.79
CA LYS A 42 9.26 -1.40 -12.49
C LYS A 42 9.09 -1.62 -13.99
N THR A 43 8.47 -0.65 -14.66
CA THR A 43 8.22 -0.64 -16.10
C THR A 43 8.77 0.62 -16.75
N ALA A 44 9.03 0.56 -18.06
CA ALA A 44 9.67 1.63 -18.82
C ALA A 44 8.77 2.87 -19.06
N ASP A 45 7.48 2.82 -18.68
CA ASP A 45 6.52 3.93 -18.80
C ASP A 45 6.37 4.77 -17.51
N ALA A 46 7.22 4.53 -16.51
CA ALA A 46 7.23 5.33 -15.31
C ALA A 46 7.60 6.80 -15.57
N SER A 47 7.02 7.73 -14.83
CA SER A 47 7.29 9.17 -14.94
C SER A 47 8.73 9.52 -14.55
N SER A 48 9.29 8.89 -13.51
CA SER A 48 10.67 9.09 -13.06
C SER A 48 11.66 8.42 -14.03
N SER A 49 12.69 9.18 -14.45
CA SER A 49 13.77 8.69 -15.31
C SER A 49 14.52 7.50 -14.69
N ALA A 50 14.83 7.56 -13.39
CA ALA A 50 15.47 6.47 -12.66
C ALA A 50 14.61 5.19 -12.67
N THR A 51 13.30 5.34 -12.43
CA THR A 51 12.36 4.20 -12.46
C THR A 51 12.21 3.62 -13.86
N ARG A 52 12.23 4.46 -14.92
CA ARG A 52 12.22 3.98 -16.31
C ARG A 52 13.45 3.14 -16.65
N LYS A 53 14.65 3.59 -16.24
CA LYS A 53 15.90 2.84 -16.44
C LYS A 53 15.82 1.46 -15.77
N LEU A 54 15.32 1.40 -14.54
CA LEU A 54 15.08 0.14 -13.83
C LEU A 54 14.07 -0.74 -14.56
N GLY A 55 13.01 -0.17 -15.12
CA GLY A 55 12.01 -0.92 -15.90
C GLY A 55 12.59 -1.52 -17.17
N ILE A 56 13.46 -0.79 -17.89
CA ILE A 56 14.17 -1.30 -19.06
C ILE A 56 15.12 -2.43 -18.67
N LEU A 57 15.93 -2.21 -17.63
CA LEU A 57 16.83 -3.23 -17.07
C LEU A 57 16.07 -4.50 -16.67
N THR A 58 14.92 -4.33 -16.01
CA THR A 58 14.08 -5.45 -15.60
C THR A 58 13.61 -6.27 -16.81
N ALA A 59 13.09 -5.61 -17.85
CA ALA A 59 12.68 -6.30 -19.08
C ALA A 59 13.83 -7.10 -19.69
N GLN A 60 15.04 -6.51 -19.77
CA GLN A 60 16.24 -7.16 -20.30
C GLN A 60 16.67 -8.37 -19.45
N LYS A 61 16.75 -8.21 -18.12
CA LYS A 61 17.14 -9.29 -17.18
C LYS A 61 16.15 -10.45 -17.17
N LEU A 62 14.86 -10.18 -17.39
CA LEU A 62 13.83 -11.21 -17.51
C LEU A 62 13.78 -11.84 -18.93
N GLY A 63 14.47 -11.26 -19.92
CA GLY A 63 14.54 -11.79 -21.29
C GLY A 63 13.38 -11.39 -22.19
N TYR A 64 12.71 -10.28 -21.91
CA TYR A 64 11.57 -9.79 -22.70
C TYR A 64 11.90 -8.48 -23.44
N PRO A 65 11.43 -8.31 -24.69
CA PRO A 65 11.39 -7.01 -25.34
C PRO A 65 10.58 -6.02 -24.49
N VAL A 66 11.07 -4.78 -24.32
CA VAL A 66 10.48 -3.78 -23.42
C VAL A 66 8.99 -3.55 -23.67
N TYR A 67 8.57 -3.54 -24.94
CA TYR A 67 7.18 -3.38 -25.32
C TYR A 67 6.30 -4.54 -24.83
N ASN A 68 6.75 -5.79 -25.06
CA ASN A 68 6.01 -6.98 -24.65
C ASN A 68 5.94 -7.09 -23.12
N PHE A 69 7.07 -6.85 -22.45
CA PHE A 69 7.15 -6.83 -20.99
C PHE A 69 6.12 -5.86 -20.38
N LYS A 70 6.07 -4.63 -20.89
CA LYS A 70 5.11 -3.62 -20.44
C LYS A 70 3.66 -4.08 -20.63
N ARG A 71 3.34 -4.71 -21.76
CA ARG A 71 1.99 -5.23 -22.05
C ARG A 71 1.61 -6.35 -21.07
N ILE A 72 2.52 -7.30 -20.84
CA ILE A 72 2.32 -8.41 -19.89
C ILE A 72 2.09 -7.87 -18.47
N VAL A 73 2.96 -6.99 -17.97
CA VAL A 73 2.84 -6.41 -16.63
C VAL A 73 1.52 -5.63 -16.48
N ARG A 74 1.06 -4.95 -17.52
CA ARG A 74 -0.24 -4.26 -17.50
C ARG A 74 -1.41 -5.25 -17.34
N SER A 75 -1.37 -6.39 -18.06
CA SER A 75 -2.38 -7.44 -17.93
C SER A 75 -2.37 -8.07 -16.54
N MET A 76 -1.17 -8.37 -16.01
CA MET A 76 -1.03 -8.87 -14.63
C MET A 76 -1.59 -7.88 -13.59
N ARG A 77 -1.27 -6.59 -13.71
CA ARG A 77 -1.81 -5.54 -12.81
C ARG A 77 -3.32 -5.42 -12.89
N LYS A 78 -3.91 -5.61 -14.06
CA LYS A 78 -5.36 -5.64 -14.23
C LYS A 78 -5.97 -6.82 -13.49
N GLN A 79 -5.36 -8.00 -13.55
CA GLN A 79 -5.84 -9.20 -12.84
C GLN A 79 -5.71 -9.06 -11.31
N ILE A 80 -4.60 -8.47 -10.84
CA ILE A 80 -4.42 -8.20 -9.39
C ILE A 80 -5.45 -7.19 -8.86
N GLY A 81 -6.10 -6.41 -9.73
CA GLY A 81 -7.05 -5.38 -9.31
C GLY A 81 -6.39 -4.20 -8.59
N VAL A 82 -5.21 -3.80 -9.04
CA VAL A 82 -4.46 -2.67 -8.44
C VAL A 82 -5.29 -1.39 -8.56
N VAL A 83 -5.64 -0.80 -7.42
CA VAL A 83 -6.51 0.38 -7.32
C VAL A 83 -6.00 1.55 -8.17
N GLU A 84 -4.69 1.74 -8.26
CA GLU A 84 -4.06 2.77 -9.07
C GLU A 84 -4.35 2.63 -10.58
N SER A 85 -4.57 1.40 -11.05
CA SER A 85 -4.95 1.15 -12.44
C SER A 85 -6.37 1.59 -12.74
N LEU A 86 -7.30 1.39 -11.81
CA LEU A 86 -8.68 1.87 -11.91
C LEU A 86 -8.74 3.39 -11.85
N MET A 87 -8.02 3.99 -10.90
CA MET A 87 -7.91 5.44 -10.75
C MET A 87 -7.37 6.11 -12.02
N SER A 88 -6.30 5.56 -12.60
CA SER A 88 -5.68 6.09 -13.82
C SER A 88 -6.57 5.94 -15.06
N ALA A 89 -7.45 4.96 -15.06
CA ALA A 89 -8.42 4.74 -16.13
C ALA A 89 -9.74 5.52 -15.94
N GLY A 90 -9.89 6.27 -14.83
CA GLY A 90 -11.12 6.99 -14.49
C GLY A 90 -12.27 6.07 -14.06
N ARG A 91 -12.01 4.79 -13.80
CA ARG A 91 -13.03 3.77 -13.45
C ARG A 91 -13.21 3.70 -11.95
N TRP A 92 -13.67 4.80 -11.36
CA TRP A 92 -13.84 4.96 -9.91
C TRP A 92 -14.96 4.05 -9.37
N ASP A 93 -16.00 3.83 -10.15
CA ASP A 93 -17.16 3.00 -9.87
C ASP A 93 -16.83 1.51 -9.70
N GLU A 94 -15.73 1.06 -10.27
CA GLU A 94 -15.25 -0.33 -10.14
C GLU A 94 -14.39 -0.57 -8.88
N ILE A 95 -14.03 0.51 -8.14
CA ILE A 95 -13.23 0.36 -6.92
C ILE A 95 -14.06 -0.29 -5.83
N LYS A 96 -13.57 -1.40 -5.30
CA LYS A 96 -14.13 -2.10 -4.14
C LYS A 96 -13.41 -1.63 -2.87
N TYR A 97 -13.95 -0.62 -2.20
CA TYR A 97 -13.33 0.00 -1.04
C TYR A 97 -12.93 -0.97 0.08
N PRO A 98 -13.72 -2.02 0.42
CA PRO A 98 -13.30 -3.01 1.42
C PRO A 98 -12.02 -3.79 1.06
N GLU A 99 -11.72 -3.91 -0.24
CA GLU A 99 -10.54 -4.63 -0.74
C GLU A 99 -9.31 -3.72 -0.88
N VAL A 100 -9.48 -2.39 -0.78
CA VAL A 100 -8.36 -1.43 -0.92
C VAL A 100 -7.37 -1.62 0.23
N PRO A 101 -6.07 -1.80 -0.06
CA PRO A 101 -5.06 -1.96 0.98
C PRO A 101 -4.98 -0.74 1.90
N SER A 102 -4.67 -0.96 3.18
CA SER A 102 -4.66 0.05 4.24
C SER A 102 -3.91 1.34 3.88
N ARG A 103 -2.67 1.20 3.36
CA ARG A 103 -1.85 2.36 2.96
C ARG A 103 -2.40 3.07 1.73
N ALA A 104 -2.93 2.34 0.76
CA ALA A 104 -3.57 2.92 -0.42
C ALA A 104 -4.83 3.71 -0.02
N MET A 105 -5.65 3.16 0.86
CA MET A 105 -6.82 3.84 1.44
C MET A 105 -6.40 5.17 2.09
N MET A 106 -5.39 5.14 2.94
CA MET A 106 -4.89 6.34 3.62
C MET A 106 -4.33 7.39 2.64
N ILE A 107 -3.58 6.96 1.61
CA ILE A 107 -2.94 7.87 0.64
C ILE A 107 -3.98 8.49 -0.30
N TYR A 108 -4.90 7.67 -0.83
CA TYR A 108 -5.82 8.08 -1.92
C TYR A 108 -7.17 8.59 -1.44
N ARG A 109 -7.44 8.62 -0.12
CA ARG A 109 -8.72 9.07 0.45
C ARG A 109 -9.25 10.40 -0.11
N LYS A 110 -8.34 11.39 -0.33
CA LYS A 110 -8.72 12.68 -0.93
C LYS A 110 -9.17 12.52 -2.39
N ALA A 111 -8.52 11.64 -3.13
CA ALA A 111 -8.90 11.34 -4.51
C ALA A 111 -10.24 10.59 -4.56
N PHE A 112 -10.47 9.63 -3.67
CA PHE A 112 -11.76 8.95 -3.55
C PHE A 112 -12.89 9.93 -3.21
N MET A 113 -12.69 10.81 -2.21
CA MET A 113 -13.67 11.85 -1.89
C MET A 113 -13.93 12.84 -3.03
N LYS A 114 -12.93 13.10 -3.87
CA LYS A 114 -13.07 14.02 -5.00
C LYS A 114 -13.83 13.41 -6.19
N HIS A 115 -13.58 12.13 -6.48
CA HIS A 115 -14.03 11.50 -7.72
C HIS A 115 -15.16 10.48 -7.53
N ASP A 116 -15.41 10.03 -6.29
CA ASP A 116 -16.46 9.07 -5.96
C ASP A 116 -16.99 9.33 -4.52
N ALA A 117 -17.39 10.58 -4.27
CA ALA A 117 -17.76 11.06 -2.94
C ALA A 117 -18.90 10.28 -2.30
N GLU A 118 -19.93 9.93 -3.08
CA GLU A 118 -21.13 9.25 -2.60
C GLU A 118 -20.80 7.85 -2.11
N ARG A 119 -20.28 6.97 -2.96
CA ARG A 119 -19.94 5.57 -2.62
C ARG A 119 -18.86 5.49 -1.55
N PHE A 120 -17.85 6.36 -1.65
CA PHE A 120 -16.79 6.41 -0.63
C PHE A 120 -17.32 6.92 0.71
N GLY A 121 -18.17 7.94 0.71
CA GLY A 121 -18.83 8.46 1.91
C GLY A 121 -19.70 7.42 2.61
N GLU A 122 -20.51 6.68 1.83
CA GLU A 122 -21.30 5.55 2.36
C GLU A 122 -20.42 4.45 2.97
N PHE A 123 -19.33 4.08 2.27
CA PHE A 123 -18.37 3.09 2.78
C PHE A 123 -17.79 3.49 4.13
N ILE A 124 -17.33 4.75 4.25
CA ILE A 124 -16.76 5.26 5.51
C ILE A 124 -17.82 5.31 6.61
N SER A 125 -19.05 5.75 6.31
CA SER A 125 -20.15 5.74 7.28
C SER A 125 -20.48 4.33 7.79
N LYS A 126 -20.49 3.34 6.92
CA LYS A 126 -20.67 1.92 7.30
C LYS A 126 -19.49 1.38 8.11
N ALA A 127 -18.26 1.80 7.76
CA ALA A 127 -17.07 1.43 8.52
C ALA A 127 -17.06 2.02 9.95
N GLU A 128 -17.50 3.28 10.12
CA GLU A 128 -17.67 3.91 11.42
C GLU A 128 -18.64 3.16 12.34
N LYS A 129 -19.71 2.60 11.74
CA LYS A 129 -20.72 1.80 12.46
C LYS A 129 -20.29 0.35 12.68
N GLY A 130 -19.15 -0.08 12.14
CA GLY A 130 -18.68 -1.46 12.22
C GLY A 130 -19.41 -2.44 11.28
N GLU A 131 -20.25 -1.95 10.36
CA GLU A 131 -20.99 -2.77 9.41
C GLU A 131 -20.09 -3.33 8.29
N VAL A 132 -19.00 -2.62 7.98
CA VAL A 132 -18.02 -3.01 6.95
C VAL A 132 -16.60 -2.82 7.51
N LYS A 133 -15.72 -3.78 7.22
CA LYS A 133 -14.33 -3.71 7.66
C LYS A 133 -13.53 -2.79 6.75
N ILE A 134 -12.86 -1.78 7.35
CA ILE A 134 -11.80 -1.02 6.70
C ILE A 134 -10.45 -1.69 6.96
N ASN A 135 -9.59 -1.77 5.93
CA ASN A 135 -8.28 -2.36 6.11
C ASN A 135 -7.33 -1.43 6.87
N ALA A 136 -6.80 -1.92 7.98
CA ALA A 136 -5.76 -1.26 8.77
C ALA A 136 -4.57 -2.18 9.11
N SER A 137 -4.58 -3.45 8.69
CA SER A 137 -3.64 -4.50 9.07
C SER A 137 -2.16 -4.21 8.78
N THR A 138 -1.86 -3.28 7.89
CA THR A 138 -0.48 -2.88 7.54
C THR A 138 -0.14 -1.46 8.02
N LEU A 139 -1.01 -0.84 8.82
CA LEU A 139 -0.77 0.45 9.45
C LEU A 139 -0.29 0.24 10.88
N PHE A 140 0.53 1.17 11.32
CA PHE A 140 0.94 1.32 12.71
C PHE A 140 0.33 2.61 13.29
N PRO A 141 0.17 2.72 14.60
CA PRO A 141 -0.35 3.94 15.23
C PRO A 141 0.32 5.23 14.74
N TYR A 142 1.65 5.20 14.57
CA TYR A 142 2.40 6.36 14.07
C TYR A 142 2.04 6.78 12.64
N ASP A 143 1.63 5.85 11.76
CA ASP A 143 1.23 6.19 10.38
C ASP A 143 0.02 7.13 10.38
N ILE A 144 -0.91 6.93 11.31
CA ILE A 144 -2.12 7.73 11.48
C ILE A 144 -1.81 9.04 12.19
N VAL A 145 -1.09 8.96 13.32
CA VAL A 145 -0.71 10.14 14.11
C VAL A 145 0.17 11.11 13.30
N GLU A 146 1.08 10.61 12.47
CA GLU A 146 1.91 11.44 11.58
C GLU A 146 1.05 12.28 10.61
N LYS A 147 -0.06 11.72 10.10
CA LYS A 147 -1.01 12.45 9.25
C LYS A 147 -1.77 13.52 9.99
N ILE A 148 -2.11 13.29 11.24
CA ILE A 148 -2.80 14.27 12.08
C ILE A 148 -1.83 15.40 12.48
N LEU A 149 -0.65 15.07 13.00
CA LEU A 149 0.31 16.05 13.51
C LEU A 149 0.90 16.93 12.41
N TYR A 150 1.37 16.34 11.33
CA TYR A 150 2.12 17.04 10.29
C TYR A 150 1.29 17.31 9.04
N GLY A 151 0.30 16.48 8.74
CA GLY A 151 -0.65 16.71 7.67
C GLY A 151 -1.77 17.66 8.05
N ARG A 152 -1.93 17.98 9.34
CA ARG A 152 -3.06 18.74 9.91
C ARG A 152 -4.40 18.19 9.43
N GLU A 153 -4.48 16.88 9.35
CA GLU A 153 -5.63 16.18 8.81
C GLU A 153 -6.27 15.32 9.90
N SER A 154 -7.43 15.75 10.38
CA SER A 154 -8.35 14.88 11.12
C SER A 154 -9.52 14.58 10.20
N ASN A 155 -9.80 13.32 9.96
CA ASN A 155 -10.97 12.90 9.19
C ASN A 155 -11.44 11.51 9.56
N LYS A 156 -12.68 11.23 9.23
CA LYS A 156 -13.36 9.97 9.52
C LYS A 156 -12.65 8.72 9.02
N VAL A 157 -11.90 8.82 7.92
CA VAL A 157 -11.10 7.71 7.37
C VAL A 157 -9.98 7.32 8.34
N LEU A 158 -9.24 8.30 8.87
CA LEU A 158 -8.16 8.07 9.83
C LEU A 158 -8.70 7.51 11.15
N GLU A 159 -9.83 8.02 11.60
CA GLU A 159 -10.52 7.51 12.79
C GLU A 159 -11.00 6.06 12.61
N ALA A 160 -11.62 5.76 11.47
CA ALA A 160 -12.05 4.40 11.16
C ALA A 160 -10.86 3.44 11.05
N GLN A 161 -9.74 3.89 10.47
CA GLN A 161 -8.51 3.09 10.41
C GLN A 161 -7.85 2.91 11.78
N TRP A 162 -7.89 3.92 12.66
CA TRP A 162 -7.42 3.81 14.03
C TRP A 162 -8.18 2.73 14.80
N LYS A 163 -9.51 2.78 14.79
CA LYS A 163 -10.37 1.77 15.42
C LYS A 163 -10.21 0.35 14.86
N ALA A 164 -9.73 0.24 13.62
CA ALA A 164 -9.49 -1.04 12.95
C ALA A 164 -8.04 -1.53 13.07
N LEU A 165 -7.18 -0.84 13.81
CA LEU A 165 -5.83 -1.34 14.11
C LEU A 165 -5.92 -2.69 14.85
N PRO A 166 -4.99 -3.62 14.57
CA PRO A 166 -4.91 -4.86 15.34
C PRO A 166 -4.64 -4.56 16.81
N ASP A 167 -5.32 -5.24 17.70
CA ASP A 167 -5.06 -5.16 19.14
C ASP A 167 -3.86 -6.07 19.50
N TYR A 168 -2.80 -5.44 20.01
CA TYR A 168 -1.58 -6.12 20.46
C TYR A 168 -1.41 -6.10 21.98
N VAL A 169 -2.38 -5.52 22.70
CA VAL A 169 -2.34 -5.43 24.17
C VAL A 169 -3.10 -6.59 24.76
N GLU A 170 -2.45 -7.37 25.61
CA GLU A 170 -3.12 -8.45 26.33
C GLU A 170 -4.14 -7.88 27.32
N LYS A 171 -5.35 -8.44 27.30
CA LYS A 171 -6.41 -8.01 28.22
C LYS A 171 -5.99 -8.18 29.68
N GLY A 172 -6.16 -7.13 30.46
CA GLY A 172 -5.80 -7.09 31.87
C GLY A 172 -4.36 -6.68 32.14
N THR A 173 -3.62 -6.24 31.13
CA THR A 173 -2.29 -5.67 31.31
C THR A 173 -2.39 -4.33 32.05
N ASN A 174 -1.72 -4.23 33.22
CA ASN A 174 -1.51 -2.96 33.91
C ASN A 174 -0.21 -2.35 33.42
N ALA A 175 -0.31 -1.31 32.60
CA ALA A 175 0.84 -0.59 32.06
C ALA A 175 0.72 0.92 32.28
N LEU A 176 1.82 1.55 32.65
CA LEU A 176 1.98 3.00 32.64
C LEU A 176 2.80 3.39 31.43
N VAL A 177 2.24 4.23 30.57
CA VAL A 177 2.93 4.68 29.35
C VAL A 177 3.53 6.07 29.58
N MET A 178 4.84 6.18 29.39
CA MET A 178 5.54 7.46 29.37
C MET A 178 5.93 7.82 27.93
N ALA A 179 5.30 8.87 27.39
CA ALA A 179 5.58 9.35 26.05
C ALA A 179 6.61 10.47 26.09
N ASP A 180 7.76 10.28 25.43
CA ASP A 180 8.71 11.36 25.19
C ASP A 180 8.23 12.23 24.03
N VAL A 181 7.91 13.49 24.33
CA VAL A 181 7.46 14.52 23.39
C VAL A 181 8.43 15.68 23.31
N SER A 182 9.68 15.48 23.71
CA SER A 182 10.75 16.50 23.64
C SER A 182 11.01 16.95 22.20
N GLY A 183 11.60 18.14 22.03
CA GLY A 183 11.86 18.72 20.72
C GLY A 183 12.79 17.89 19.82
N SER A 184 13.68 17.09 20.39
CA SER A 184 14.55 16.15 19.66
C SER A 184 13.81 15.02 18.98
N MET A 185 12.60 14.69 19.46
CA MET A 185 11.73 13.66 18.89
C MET A 185 10.98 14.10 17.63
N ARG A 186 11.18 15.32 17.16
CA ARG A 186 10.43 15.86 16.01
C ARG A 186 10.45 14.92 14.80
N GLY A 187 9.28 14.79 14.15
CA GLY A 187 9.08 13.91 13.01
C GLY A 187 8.50 12.55 13.42
N ARG A 188 8.94 11.49 12.78
CA ARG A 188 8.43 10.13 13.02
C ARG A 188 8.63 9.65 14.46
N PRO A 189 9.76 9.91 15.15
CA PRO A 189 9.90 9.53 16.57
C PRO A 189 8.77 10.09 17.44
N MET A 190 8.43 11.37 17.27
CA MET A 190 7.31 12.02 17.98
C MET A 190 5.98 11.34 17.68
N ALA A 191 5.69 11.07 16.39
CA ALA A 191 4.46 10.41 15.99
C ALA A 191 4.37 8.97 16.54
N THR A 192 5.51 8.29 16.65
CA THR A 192 5.60 6.94 17.25
C THR A 192 5.33 7.00 18.74
N SER A 193 6.00 7.91 19.45
CA SER A 193 5.83 8.08 20.90
C SER A 193 4.37 8.39 21.28
N ILE A 194 3.77 9.39 20.61
CA ILE A 194 2.38 9.77 20.83
C ILE A 194 1.43 8.64 20.42
N GLY A 195 1.68 8.02 19.24
CA GLY A 195 0.82 6.97 18.71
C GLY A 195 0.76 5.75 19.64
N LEU A 196 1.91 5.31 20.16
CA LEU A 196 1.96 4.21 21.10
C LEU A 196 1.34 4.61 22.46
N ALA A 197 1.58 5.84 22.93
CA ALA A 197 0.98 6.29 24.19
C ALA A 197 -0.55 6.26 24.16
N ILE A 198 -1.15 6.77 23.07
CA ILE A 198 -2.61 6.74 22.91
C ILE A 198 -3.09 5.29 22.78
N TYR A 199 -2.42 4.50 21.96
CA TYR A 199 -2.78 3.12 21.69
C TYR A 199 -2.79 2.22 22.95
N PHE A 200 -1.83 2.41 23.86
CA PHE A 200 -1.77 1.68 25.12
C PHE A 200 -2.68 2.27 26.23
N ALA A 201 -3.20 3.47 26.03
CA ALA A 201 -4.11 4.12 26.98
C ALA A 201 -5.60 3.82 26.72
N GLU A 202 -5.94 3.32 25.54
CA GLU A 202 -7.29 2.86 25.17
C GLU A 202 -7.55 1.43 25.65
#